data_7c121f51bc7f57c6933cf4fd09326f35
#
_entry.id   7c121f51bc7f57c6933cf4fd09326f35
#
_cell.length_a   1.000
_cell.length_b   1.000
_cell.length_c   1.000
_cell.angle_alpha   90.00
_cell.angle_beta   90.00
_cell.angle_gamma   90.00
#
_symmetry.space_group_name_H-M   'P 1'
#
loop_
_entity.id
_entity.type
_entity.pdbx_description
1 polymer ?
#
loop_
_entity_poly.entity_id
_entity_poly.type
_entity_poly.pdbx_seq_one_letter_code
_entity_poly.pdbx_strand_id
1 'polypeptide(L)'
;MDAFKGSMTSLEAGNAGKEGILQVHPDWRVEVYPVADGGEGTVDALTYGKAAVSSCMCEITGPLGERRKASYISYENEQGKVAVIEVAAAAGLPLIPIESRNPMRTTTYGVGELIRHAVLRGCRQFVIGLGGSGTNDGGVGMLQALGYRFLDADGREISYGAEGVSHLADIRWEKRMPELADCTFRVACDVKNPLTGEQGCSAVFAPQKGADAQMIPLLEQAMEHYADIVEQKLQPFTERNMIGHDRYTPGSGAAGGLGYAFLMFLHAGLEPGVEIVLDEIHLEEAIATADYVVTGEGRMDGQTLMGKTPYGVAVRAKACGEIPVLAFAGCFGTGIEACKDSGLFKQCYAVADEVSEEEQRHALETVHAFRNLKRCVANVFREL
;
A
#
# COMPACT_ATOMS: atom_id res chain seq x y z
N MET A 1 -0.09 -11.39 -12.62
CA MET A 1 -1.38 -10.65 -12.83
C MET A 1 -1.84 -10.13 -11.48
N ASP A 2 -2.47 -8.95 -11.43
CA ASP A 2 -3.15 -8.46 -10.23
C ASP A 2 -4.45 -9.22 -9.96
N ALA A 3 -5.06 -8.99 -8.80
CA ALA A 3 -6.40 -9.50 -8.52
C ALA A 3 -7.44 -8.89 -9.46
N PHE A 4 -8.34 -9.72 -9.96
CA PHE A 4 -9.53 -9.28 -10.69
C PHE A 4 -10.62 -9.03 -9.66
N LYS A 5 -10.63 -7.83 -9.08
CA LYS A 5 -11.46 -7.46 -7.92
C LYS A 5 -12.90 -7.96 -8.03
N GLY A 6 -13.34 -8.70 -7.02
CA GLY A 6 -14.67 -9.33 -6.99
C GLY A 6 -14.81 -10.60 -7.83
N SER A 7 -13.75 -11.06 -8.51
CA SER A 7 -13.80 -12.25 -9.38
C SER A 7 -12.73 -13.29 -9.05
N MET A 8 -11.47 -12.90 -9.02
CA MET A 8 -10.33 -13.81 -8.80
C MET A 8 -9.23 -13.12 -8.01
N THR A 9 -8.56 -13.87 -7.17
CA THR A 9 -7.28 -13.46 -6.57
C THR A 9 -6.17 -13.38 -7.62
N SER A 10 -5.08 -12.71 -7.30
CA SER A 10 -3.89 -12.63 -8.16
C SER A 10 -3.37 -14.03 -8.52
N LEU A 11 -3.31 -14.95 -7.56
CA LEU A 11 -2.88 -16.33 -7.78
C LEU A 11 -3.82 -17.12 -8.70
N GLU A 12 -5.13 -16.97 -8.52
CA GLU A 12 -6.12 -17.61 -9.40
C GLU A 12 -6.03 -17.07 -10.82
N ALA A 13 -5.88 -15.76 -11.02
CA ALA A 13 -5.69 -15.16 -12.33
C ALA A 13 -4.39 -15.63 -12.99
N GLY A 14 -3.29 -15.70 -12.24
CA GLY A 14 -2.03 -16.25 -12.72
C GLY A 14 -2.14 -17.72 -13.13
N ASN A 15 -2.84 -18.54 -12.34
CA ASN A 15 -3.07 -19.95 -12.66
C ASN A 15 -3.98 -20.13 -13.88
N ALA A 16 -5.02 -19.31 -14.07
CA ALA A 16 -5.84 -19.32 -15.27
C ALA A 16 -4.99 -19.02 -16.51
N GLY A 17 -4.10 -18.03 -16.44
CA GLY A 17 -3.12 -17.74 -17.49
C GLY A 17 -2.21 -18.93 -17.78
N LYS A 18 -1.59 -19.51 -16.74
CA LYS A 18 -0.73 -20.70 -16.86
C LYS A 18 -1.45 -21.86 -17.53
N GLU A 19 -2.65 -22.19 -17.07
CA GLU A 19 -3.41 -23.27 -17.66
C GLU A 19 -3.80 -23.00 -19.13
N GLY A 20 -4.05 -21.73 -19.48
CA GLY A 20 -4.33 -21.33 -20.87
C GLY A 20 -3.11 -21.55 -21.77
N ILE A 21 -1.93 -21.14 -21.32
CA ILE A 21 -0.66 -21.34 -22.06
C ILE A 21 -0.37 -22.82 -22.22
N LEU A 22 -0.39 -23.60 -21.15
CA LEU A 22 -0.07 -25.03 -21.15
C LEU A 22 -1.09 -25.89 -21.94
N GLN A 23 -2.30 -25.40 -22.14
CA GLN A 23 -3.27 -26.05 -23.01
C GLN A 23 -2.83 -26.06 -24.49
N VAL A 24 -2.06 -25.05 -24.89
CA VAL A 24 -1.57 -24.87 -26.27
C VAL A 24 -0.12 -25.36 -26.41
N HIS A 25 0.70 -25.04 -25.42
CA HIS A 25 2.12 -25.36 -25.37
C HIS A 25 2.45 -26.16 -24.11
N PRO A 26 2.14 -27.48 -24.09
CA PRO A 26 2.26 -28.29 -22.87
C PRO A 26 3.71 -28.46 -22.37
N ASP A 27 4.68 -28.28 -23.25
CA ASP A 27 6.11 -28.40 -22.92
C ASP A 27 6.76 -27.07 -22.45
N TRP A 28 6.01 -26.00 -22.42
CA TRP A 28 6.55 -24.71 -21.96
C TRP A 28 6.64 -24.65 -20.44
N ARG A 29 7.68 -23.99 -19.95
CA ARG A 29 7.79 -23.67 -18.53
C ARG A 29 7.00 -22.39 -18.24
N VAL A 30 6.01 -22.47 -17.38
CA VAL A 30 5.19 -21.31 -16.96
C VAL A 30 5.25 -21.19 -15.45
N GLU A 31 5.78 -20.07 -15.00
CA GLU A 31 5.84 -19.70 -13.58
C GLU A 31 4.79 -18.63 -13.25
N VAL A 32 4.22 -18.72 -12.06
CA VAL A 32 3.19 -17.78 -11.58
C VAL A 32 3.71 -17.05 -10.37
N TYR A 33 3.71 -15.73 -10.45
CA TYR A 33 4.04 -14.82 -9.36
C TYR A 33 2.79 -14.01 -9.03
N PRO A 34 2.14 -14.19 -7.86
CA PRO A 34 1.10 -13.29 -7.42
C PRO A 34 1.69 -11.92 -7.15
N VAL A 35 0.97 -10.89 -7.58
CA VAL A 35 1.39 -9.49 -7.47
C VAL A 35 0.22 -8.65 -6.97
N ALA A 36 0.51 -7.48 -6.42
CA ALA A 36 -0.48 -6.52 -5.96
C ALA A 36 0.10 -5.09 -6.01
N ASP A 37 -0.75 -4.10 -5.96
CA ASP A 37 -0.38 -2.68 -6.01
C ASP A 37 -0.28 -2.00 -4.63
N GLY A 38 -0.20 -2.76 -3.54
CA GLY A 38 -0.21 -2.22 -2.16
C GLY A 38 -1.60 -2.28 -1.51
N GLY A 39 -2.61 -2.72 -2.26
CA GLY A 39 -3.99 -2.93 -1.80
C GLY A 39 -4.28 -4.39 -1.47
N GLU A 40 -5.49 -4.83 -1.85
CA GLU A 40 -5.95 -6.21 -1.66
C GLU A 40 -4.99 -7.23 -2.31
N GLY A 41 -4.66 -8.30 -1.57
CA GLY A 41 -3.74 -9.34 -2.04
C GLY A 41 -2.25 -9.07 -1.81
N THR A 42 -1.87 -7.89 -1.29
CA THR A 42 -0.46 -7.56 -1.03
C THR A 42 0.19 -8.54 -0.05
N VAL A 43 -0.48 -8.90 1.03
CA VAL A 43 0.02 -9.89 1.99
C VAL A 43 0.25 -11.24 1.32
N ASP A 44 -0.72 -11.71 0.52
CA ASP A 44 -0.63 -12.98 -0.20
C ASP A 44 0.52 -12.98 -1.20
N ALA A 45 0.71 -11.88 -1.93
CA ALA A 45 1.82 -11.72 -2.87
C ALA A 45 3.18 -11.75 -2.15
N LEU A 46 3.34 -10.98 -1.08
CA LEU A 46 4.58 -10.90 -0.31
C LEU A 46 4.95 -12.20 0.39
N THR A 47 3.97 -13.03 0.72
CA THR A 47 4.19 -14.29 1.46
C THR A 47 4.22 -15.53 0.56
N TYR A 48 3.89 -15.38 -0.71
CA TYR A 48 3.87 -16.49 -1.65
C TYR A 48 5.26 -17.14 -1.78
N GLY A 49 5.29 -18.47 -1.58
CA GLY A 49 6.55 -19.24 -1.64
C GLY A 49 7.52 -19.00 -0.48
N LYS A 50 7.20 -18.10 0.47
CA LYS A 50 8.07 -17.88 1.64
C LYS A 50 7.89 -18.99 2.67
N ALA A 51 9.00 -19.38 3.31
CA ALA A 51 8.97 -20.26 4.45
C ALA A 51 8.62 -19.51 5.74
N ALA A 52 8.06 -20.23 6.74
CA ALA A 52 7.82 -19.72 8.09
C ALA A 52 6.93 -18.45 8.16
N VAL A 53 5.93 -18.34 7.29
CA VAL A 53 4.93 -17.28 7.37
C VAL A 53 4.09 -17.46 8.63
N SER A 54 3.95 -16.41 9.42
CA SER A 54 3.21 -16.41 10.68
C SER A 54 2.27 -15.22 10.78
N SER A 55 1.01 -15.47 11.13
CA SER A 55 0.09 -14.42 11.54
C SER A 55 0.28 -14.15 13.05
N CYS A 56 0.73 -12.94 13.35
CA CYS A 56 1.03 -12.49 14.70
C CYS A 56 -0.11 -11.59 15.22
N MET A 57 -0.86 -12.11 16.19
CA MET A 57 -1.97 -11.37 16.81
C MET A 57 -1.54 -10.75 18.14
N CYS A 58 -1.95 -9.50 18.39
CA CYS A 58 -1.76 -8.84 19.68
C CYS A 58 -2.96 -7.94 20.05
N GLU A 59 -3.05 -7.57 21.31
CA GLU A 59 -3.99 -6.57 21.76
C GLU A 59 -3.42 -5.16 21.55
N ILE A 60 -4.23 -4.31 20.93
CA ILE A 60 -3.87 -2.93 20.59
C ILE A 60 -4.98 -1.96 21.01
N THR A 61 -4.65 -0.69 20.96
CA THR A 61 -5.59 0.42 21.04
C THR A 61 -6.20 0.64 19.65
N GLY A 62 -7.50 0.56 19.53
CA GLY A 62 -8.23 0.85 18.30
C GLY A 62 -8.31 2.34 18.00
N PRO A 63 -8.89 2.70 16.85
CA PRO A 63 -8.93 4.10 16.40
C PRO A 63 -9.76 5.04 17.28
N LEU A 64 -10.66 4.50 18.10
CA LEU A 64 -11.46 5.26 19.09
C LEU A 64 -10.92 5.16 20.51
N GLY A 65 -9.72 4.58 20.71
CA GLY A 65 -9.11 4.40 22.03
C GLY A 65 -9.51 3.10 22.76
N GLU A 66 -10.38 2.29 22.18
CA GLU A 66 -10.83 1.01 22.73
C GLU A 66 -9.74 -0.08 22.62
N ARG A 67 -9.80 -1.10 23.50
CA ARG A 67 -8.92 -2.29 23.37
C ARG A 67 -9.49 -3.28 22.38
N ARG A 68 -8.65 -3.75 21.44
CA ARG A 68 -9.04 -4.70 20.42
C ARG A 68 -7.89 -5.61 20.01
N LYS A 69 -8.19 -6.70 19.34
CA LYS A 69 -7.19 -7.57 18.71
C LYS A 69 -6.96 -7.14 17.28
N ALA A 70 -5.70 -7.10 16.88
CA ALA A 70 -5.28 -6.93 15.49
C ALA A 70 -4.11 -7.85 15.18
N SER A 71 -3.83 -8.07 13.91
CA SER A 71 -2.75 -8.95 13.48
C SER A 71 -1.91 -8.28 12.40
N TYR A 72 -0.69 -8.76 12.28
CA TYR A 72 0.22 -8.51 11.18
C TYR A 72 0.83 -9.84 10.73
N ILE A 73 1.39 -9.88 9.53
CA ILE A 73 2.11 -11.06 9.03
C ILE A 73 3.61 -10.87 9.25
N SER A 74 4.30 -11.95 9.61
CA SER A 74 5.76 -11.97 9.60
C SER A 74 6.28 -13.19 8.84
N TYR A 75 7.42 -13.01 8.16
CA TYR A 75 8.17 -14.06 7.50
C TYR A 75 9.68 -13.80 7.66
N GLU A 76 10.50 -14.74 7.23
CA GLU A 76 11.96 -14.58 7.21
C GLU A 76 12.45 -14.50 5.76
N ASN A 77 13.37 -13.58 5.49
CA ASN A 77 14.17 -13.50 4.28
C ASN A 77 15.66 -13.62 4.63
N GLU A 78 16.55 -13.50 3.65
CA GLU A 78 18.00 -13.60 3.84
C GLU A 78 18.58 -12.56 4.81
N GLN A 79 17.90 -11.41 4.96
CA GLN A 79 18.32 -10.30 5.80
C GLN A 79 17.69 -10.34 7.20
N GLY A 80 16.78 -11.31 7.47
CA GLY A 80 16.15 -11.49 8.78
C GLY A 80 14.63 -11.45 8.77
N LYS A 81 14.02 -11.07 9.90
CA LYS A 81 12.56 -11.06 10.04
C LYS A 81 11.93 -9.80 9.47
N VAL A 82 10.97 -10.01 8.60
CA VAL A 82 10.11 -8.98 8.00
C VAL A 82 8.75 -8.98 8.71
N ALA A 83 8.19 -7.79 8.95
CA ALA A 83 6.80 -7.61 9.36
C ALA A 83 6.03 -6.84 8.29
N VAL A 84 4.91 -7.39 7.84
CA VAL A 84 3.96 -6.73 6.93
C VAL A 84 2.77 -6.26 7.75
N ILE A 85 2.56 -4.97 7.82
CA ILE A 85 1.53 -4.33 8.64
C ILE A 85 0.62 -3.50 7.75
N GLU A 86 -0.65 -3.83 7.71
CA GLU A 86 -1.67 -2.97 7.13
C GLU A 86 -2.20 -2.00 8.19
N VAL A 87 -2.08 -0.70 7.94
CA VAL A 87 -2.59 0.34 8.85
C VAL A 87 -4.09 0.14 9.14
N ALA A 88 -4.84 -0.34 8.16
CA ALA A 88 -6.26 -0.62 8.29
C ALA A 88 -6.58 -1.66 9.37
N ALA A 89 -5.66 -2.56 9.72
CA ALA A 89 -5.85 -3.56 10.79
C ALA A 89 -5.98 -2.92 12.18
N ALA A 90 -5.35 -1.75 12.39
CA ALA A 90 -5.33 -1.05 13.68
C ALA A 90 -6.07 0.30 13.66
N ALA A 91 -6.07 1.01 12.54
CA ALA A 91 -6.59 2.37 12.40
C ALA A 91 -7.49 2.53 11.16
N GLY A 92 -8.09 1.44 10.68
CA GLY A 92 -8.90 1.42 9.47
C GLY A 92 -10.26 2.08 9.62
N LEU A 93 -10.74 2.70 8.54
CA LEU A 93 -12.06 3.32 8.49
C LEU A 93 -13.22 2.33 8.75
N PRO A 94 -13.17 1.06 8.27
CA PRO A 94 -14.20 0.08 8.58
C PRO A 94 -14.32 -0.29 10.07
N LEU A 95 -13.30 0.00 10.88
CA LEU A 95 -13.30 -0.24 12.32
C LEU A 95 -14.10 0.81 13.10
N ILE A 96 -14.46 1.91 12.43
CA ILE A 96 -15.13 3.07 13.04
C ILE A 96 -16.59 3.09 12.55
N PRO A 97 -17.57 2.86 13.44
CA PRO A 97 -18.99 3.02 13.09
C PRO A 97 -19.24 4.39 12.47
N ILE A 98 -20.12 4.46 11.50
CA ILE A 98 -20.37 5.69 10.72
C ILE A 98 -20.70 6.87 11.63
N GLU A 99 -21.54 6.63 12.64
CA GLU A 99 -21.97 7.61 13.64
C GLU A 99 -20.86 8.07 14.59
N SER A 100 -19.77 7.33 14.67
CA SER A 100 -18.60 7.61 15.53
C SER A 100 -17.42 8.19 14.77
N ARG A 101 -17.54 8.39 13.45
CA ARG A 101 -16.48 8.93 12.62
C ARG A 101 -16.22 10.38 12.95
N ASN A 102 -15.05 10.64 13.53
CA ASN A 102 -14.61 12.00 13.84
C ASN A 102 -13.07 12.04 13.80
N PRO A 103 -12.46 12.51 12.70
CA PRO A 103 -11.00 12.53 12.55
C PRO A 103 -10.26 13.46 13.51
N MET A 104 -10.97 14.36 14.23
CA MET A 104 -10.39 15.12 15.32
C MET A 104 -9.98 14.25 16.52
N ARG A 105 -10.58 13.06 16.68
CA ARG A 105 -10.43 12.20 17.88
C ARG A 105 -9.87 10.83 17.60
N THR A 106 -9.81 10.40 16.35
CA THR A 106 -9.28 9.08 15.98
C THR A 106 -7.76 9.05 16.04
N THR A 107 -7.20 7.89 16.43
CA THR A 107 -5.77 7.74 16.69
C THR A 107 -5.12 6.60 15.92
N THR A 108 -3.86 6.78 15.57
CA THR A 108 -2.96 5.76 15.00
C THR A 108 -2.18 4.98 16.06
N TYR A 109 -2.49 5.13 17.36
CA TYR A 109 -1.73 4.52 18.46
C TYR A 109 -1.54 3.01 18.29
N GLY A 110 -2.58 2.29 17.90
CA GLY A 110 -2.53 0.85 17.64
C GLY A 110 -1.58 0.44 16.52
N VAL A 111 -1.35 1.31 15.54
CA VAL A 111 -0.33 1.05 14.49
C VAL A 111 1.06 0.98 15.12
N GLY A 112 1.37 1.89 16.02
CA GLY A 112 2.62 1.89 16.75
C GLY A 112 2.75 0.68 17.70
N GLU A 113 1.64 0.23 18.31
CA GLU A 113 1.63 -1.00 19.12
C GLU A 113 1.91 -2.25 18.27
N LEU A 114 1.40 -2.34 17.03
CA LEU A 114 1.74 -3.42 16.09
C LEU A 114 3.24 -3.41 15.75
N ILE A 115 3.78 -2.25 15.40
CA ILE A 115 5.22 -2.08 15.11
C ILE A 115 6.04 -2.48 16.33
N ARG A 116 5.71 -1.96 17.50
CA ARG A 116 6.39 -2.30 18.77
C ARG A 116 6.39 -3.79 19.05
N HIS A 117 5.23 -4.46 18.88
CA HIS A 117 5.11 -5.90 19.08
C HIS A 117 6.01 -6.67 18.09
N ALA A 118 6.06 -6.27 16.82
CA ALA A 118 6.92 -6.88 15.82
C ALA A 118 8.42 -6.68 16.13
N VAL A 119 8.82 -5.46 16.53
CA VAL A 119 10.21 -5.16 16.96
C VAL A 119 10.64 -6.05 18.13
N LEU A 120 9.79 -6.20 19.15
CA LEU A 120 10.05 -7.06 20.32
C LEU A 120 10.13 -8.55 19.96
N ARG A 121 9.54 -8.97 18.83
CA ARG A 121 9.65 -10.34 18.29
C ARG A 121 10.82 -10.51 17.33
N GLY A 122 11.66 -9.50 17.19
CA GLY A 122 12.90 -9.53 16.43
C GLY A 122 12.76 -9.08 14.97
N CYS A 123 11.62 -8.56 14.55
CA CYS A 123 11.50 -7.95 13.22
C CYS A 123 12.34 -6.67 13.17
N ARG A 124 13.02 -6.46 12.04
CA ARG A 124 13.81 -5.25 11.77
C ARG A 124 13.49 -4.65 10.40
N GLN A 125 12.81 -5.39 9.55
CA GLN A 125 12.35 -4.94 8.26
C GLN A 125 10.83 -4.84 8.29
N PHE A 126 10.30 -3.73 7.80
CA PHE A 126 8.86 -3.44 7.83
C PHE A 126 8.36 -3.06 6.44
N VAL A 127 7.30 -3.73 6.00
CA VAL A 127 6.47 -3.31 4.87
C VAL A 127 5.15 -2.81 5.45
N ILE A 128 4.84 -1.54 5.21
CA ILE A 128 3.67 -0.88 5.78
C ILE A 128 2.71 -0.47 4.67
N GLY A 129 1.49 -0.98 4.69
CA GLY A 129 0.42 -0.53 3.80
C GLY A 129 -0.41 0.60 4.43
N LEU A 130 -0.45 1.77 3.79
CA LEU A 130 -1.15 2.97 4.31
C LEU A 130 -2.65 2.99 3.97
N GLY A 131 -3.12 2.10 3.12
CA GLY A 131 -4.50 2.11 2.62
C GLY A 131 -5.58 1.99 3.70
N GLY A 132 -6.77 2.55 3.45
CA GLY A 132 -7.97 2.32 4.25
C GLY A 132 -8.01 2.99 5.62
N SER A 133 -7.14 3.95 5.94
CA SER A 133 -7.08 4.61 7.26
C SER A 133 -8.32 5.46 7.58
N GLY A 134 -8.73 5.46 8.86
CA GLY A 134 -9.82 6.29 9.40
C GLY A 134 -9.35 7.45 10.29
N THR A 135 -8.06 7.79 10.28
CA THR A 135 -7.42 8.75 11.20
C THR A 135 -6.86 9.97 10.47
N ASN A 136 -6.67 11.07 11.19
CA ASN A 136 -6.02 12.30 10.71
C ASN A 136 -5.21 12.96 11.84
N ASP A 137 -4.40 12.16 12.52
CA ASP A 137 -3.60 12.58 13.68
C ASP A 137 -2.11 12.84 13.35
N GLY A 138 -1.76 12.92 12.05
CA GLY A 138 -0.37 13.12 11.63
C GLY A 138 0.56 11.94 11.95
N GLY A 139 0.02 10.77 12.33
CA GLY A 139 0.80 9.63 12.82
C GLY A 139 1.32 9.80 14.24
N VAL A 140 0.89 10.85 14.96
CA VAL A 140 1.36 11.15 16.32
C VAL A 140 1.04 10.00 17.29
N GLY A 141 -0.16 9.42 17.20
CA GLY A 141 -0.50 8.27 18.03
C GLY A 141 0.46 7.09 17.84
N MET A 142 0.81 6.76 16.60
CA MET A 142 1.80 5.73 16.29
C MET A 142 3.14 6.01 16.96
N LEU A 143 3.63 7.25 16.86
CA LEU A 143 4.89 7.65 17.43
C LEU A 143 4.86 7.64 18.97
N GLN A 144 3.73 8.02 19.62
CA GLN A 144 3.54 7.90 21.06
C GLN A 144 3.68 6.44 21.52
N ALA A 145 3.09 5.49 20.83
CA ALA A 145 3.21 4.06 21.17
C ALA A 145 4.66 3.54 21.01
N LEU A 146 5.46 4.17 20.14
CA LEU A 146 6.89 3.88 19.95
C LEU A 146 7.81 4.61 20.94
N GLY A 147 7.24 5.41 21.88
CA GLY A 147 7.96 6.06 22.95
C GLY A 147 8.39 7.50 22.67
N TYR A 148 7.96 8.10 21.55
CA TYR A 148 8.07 9.54 21.37
C TYR A 148 7.06 10.25 22.26
N ARG A 149 7.42 11.41 22.78
CA ARG A 149 6.56 12.21 23.64
C ARG A 149 6.17 13.51 22.94
N PHE A 150 4.88 13.73 22.84
CA PHE A 150 4.29 14.95 22.28
C PHE A 150 3.63 15.72 23.43
N LEU A 151 4.12 16.90 23.71
CA LEU A 151 3.78 17.64 24.93
C LEU A 151 3.05 18.94 24.60
N ASP A 152 2.07 19.29 25.44
CA ASP A 152 1.44 20.61 25.45
C ASP A 152 2.32 21.69 26.12
N ALA A 153 1.82 22.92 26.18
CA ALA A 153 2.52 24.05 26.79
C ALA A 153 2.79 23.86 28.31
N ASP A 154 2.01 23.00 28.99
CA ASP A 154 2.19 22.66 30.39
C ASP A 154 3.19 21.48 30.58
N GLY A 155 3.71 20.91 29.50
CA GLY A 155 4.62 19.76 29.53
C GLY A 155 3.94 18.42 29.77
N ARG A 156 2.63 18.33 29.57
CA ARG A 156 1.82 17.10 29.65
C ARG A 156 1.71 16.45 28.28
N GLU A 157 1.56 15.13 28.25
CA GLU A 157 1.26 14.42 27.00
C GLU A 157 -0.05 14.92 26.41
N ILE A 158 -0.05 15.22 25.10
CA ILE A 158 -1.27 15.57 24.39
C ILE A 158 -2.21 14.37 24.25
N SER A 159 -3.52 14.64 24.14
CA SER A 159 -4.54 13.63 23.89
C SER A 159 -4.42 13.05 22.46
N TYR A 160 -5.16 11.98 22.19
CA TYR A 160 -5.25 11.38 20.86
C TYR A 160 -5.96 12.29 19.85
N GLY A 161 -5.68 12.04 18.57
CA GLY A 161 -6.33 12.68 17.45
C GLY A 161 -5.78 14.08 17.14
N ALA A 162 -6.31 14.67 16.07
CA ALA A 162 -5.92 16.02 15.66
C ALA A 162 -6.25 17.09 16.72
N GLU A 163 -7.24 16.83 17.57
CA GLU A 163 -7.57 17.70 18.71
C GLU A 163 -6.38 17.81 19.66
N GLY A 164 -5.72 16.68 19.99
CA GLY A 164 -4.48 16.70 20.78
C GLY A 164 -3.33 17.38 20.05
N VAL A 165 -3.18 17.08 18.76
CA VAL A 165 -2.12 17.66 17.91
C VAL A 165 -2.19 19.19 17.85
N SER A 166 -3.41 19.78 17.87
CA SER A 166 -3.59 21.24 17.89
C SER A 166 -3.01 21.93 19.13
N HIS A 167 -2.75 21.18 20.22
CA HIS A 167 -2.17 21.69 21.47
C HIS A 167 -0.68 21.36 21.60
N LEU A 168 -0.06 20.79 20.58
CA LEU A 168 1.36 20.43 20.61
C LEU A 168 2.25 21.67 20.83
N ALA A 169 3.19 21.57 21.78
CA ALA A 169 4.17 22.63 22.06
C ALA A 169 5.62 22.11 22.02
N ASP A 170 5.84 20.83 22.35
CA ASP A 170 7.19 20.25 22.38
C ASP A 170 7.18 18.78 21.98
N ILE A 171 8.27 18.31 21.38
CA ILE A 171 8.49 16.91 21.00
C ILE A 171 9.77 16.43 21.65
N ARG A 172 9.71 15.24 22.28
CA ARG A 172 10.85 14.58 22.91
C ARG A 172 10.94 13.13 22.49
N TRP A 173 12.16 12.62 22.30
CA TRP A 173 12.41 11.27 21.76
C TRP A 173 13.42 10.44 22.57
N GLU A 174 13.80 10.89 23.76
CA GLU A 174 14.79 10.21 24.63
C GLU A 174 14.25 8.84 25.11
N LYS A 175 12.93 8.66 25.11
CA LYS A 175 12.26 7.42 25.52
C LYS A 175 11.81 6.56 24.35
N ARG A 176 12.12 6.96 23.11
CA ARG A 176 11.80 6.13 21.95
C ARG A 176 12.47 4.76 22.07
N MET A 177 11.85 3.74 21.50
CA MET A 177 12.45 2.41 21.45
C MET A 177 13.82 2.48 20.75
N PRO A 178 14.92 2.07 21.43
CA PRO A 178 16.26 2.14 20.83
C PRO A 178 16.41 1.23 19.60
N GLU A 179 15.68 0.12 19.55
CA GLU A 179 15.70 -0.85 18.46
C GLU A 179 15.20 -0.27 17.13
N LEU A 180 14.47 0.84 17.15
CA LEU A 180 14.02 1.52 15.92
C LEU A 180 15.20 2.03 15.07
N ALA A 181 16.36 2.24 15.68
CA ALA A 181 17.57 2.64 14.95
C ALA A 181 18.09 1.55 14.00
N ASP A 182 17.75 0.28 14.26
CA ASP A 182 18.13 -0.88 13.46
C ASP A 182 17.00 -1.32 12.51
N CYS A 183 15.88 -0.59 12.50
CA CYS A 183 14.74 -0.94 11.68
C CYS A 183 14.74 -0.17 10.35
N THR A 184 14.31 -0.87 9.29
CA THR A 184 14.02 -0.28 7.98
C THR A 184 12.53 -0.34 7.71
N PHE A 185 11.99 0.73 7.11
CA PHE A 185 10.58 0.85 6.80
C PHE A 185 10.40 1.15 5.31
N ARG A 186 9.76 0.25 4.58
CA ARG A 186 9.24 0.47 3.24
C ARG A 186 7.75 0.68 3.35
N VAL A 187 7.26 1.82 2.87
CA VAL A 187 5.87 2.22 3.06
C VAL A 187 5.17 2.30 1.72
N ALA A 188 4.21 1.39 1.50
CA ALA A 188 3.39 1.37 0.30
C ALA A 188 2.45 2.58 0.28
N CYS A 189 2.67 3.49 -0.67
CA CYS A 189 1.99 4.76 -0.78
C CYS A 189 1.75 5.11 -2.25
N ASP A 190 0.51 4.94 -2.74
CA ASP A 190 0.13 5.22 -4.12
C ASP A 190 -0.45 6.63 -4.33
N VAL A 191 -0.54 7.41 -3.25
CA VAL A 191 -1.00 8.80 -3.31
C VAL A 191 0.18 9.77 -3.19
N LYS A 192 0.10 10.90 -3.89
CA LYS A 192 1.14 11.94 -3.91
C LYS A 192 0.76 13.18 -3.10
N ASN A 193 -0.36 13.13 -2.39
CA ASN A 193 -0.87 14.26 -1.62
C ASN A 193 0.13 14.70 -0.54
N PRO A 194 0.41 16.00 -0.41
CA PRO A 194 1.22 16.55 0.68
C PRO A 194 0.46 16.48 2.01
N LEU A 195 1.16 16.77 3.11
CA LEU A 195 0.52 16.81 4.43
C LEU A 195 -0.53 17.90 4.52
N THR A 196 -0.22 19.10 4.04
CA THR A 196 -1.03 20.32 4.16
C THR A 196 -1.31 20.97 2.81
N GLY A 197 -2.22 21.96 2.79
CA GLY A 197 -2.63 22.72 1.62
C GLY A 197 -3.90 22.18 0.95
N GLU A 198 -4.32 22.78 -0.16
CA GLU A 198 -5.56 22.42 -0.87
C GLU A 198 -5.62 20.94 -1.30
N GLN A 199 -4.48 20.32 -1.55
CA GLN A 199 -4.32 18.90 -1.87
C GLN A 199 -3.84 18.10 -0.67
N GLY A 200 -3.84 18.68 0.52
CA GLY A 200 -3.38 18.07 1.77
C GLY A 200 -4.30 16.97 2.30
N CYS A 201 -3.80 16.26 3.30
CA CYS A 201 -4.50 15.11 3.86
C CYS A 201 -5.88 15.47 4.44
N SER A 202 -6.00 16.63 5.07
CA SER A 202 -7.25 17.10 5.70
C SER A 202 -8.27 17.50 4.65
N ALA A 203 -7.88 18.27 3.64
CA ALA A 203 -8.77 18.75 2.59
C ALA A 203 -9.33 17.58 1.74
N VAL A 204 -8.46 16.64 1.35
CA VAL A 204 -8.82 15.57 0.39
C VAL A 204 -9.43 14.36 1.06
N PHE A 205 -8.88 13.90 2.19
CA PHE A 205 -9.25 12.60 2.76
C PHE A 205 -10.10 12.67 4.04
N ALA A 206 -10.14 13.81 4.75
CA ALA A 206 -10.89 13.89 5.99
C ALA A 206 -12.43 13.80 5.81
N PRO A 207 -13.04 14.27 4.70
CA PRO A 207 -14.47 14.14 4.50
C PRO A 207 -14.98 12.69 4.56
N GLN A 208 -14.30 11.73 3.90
CA GLN A 208 -14.68 10.31 3.96
C GLN A 208 -14.49 9.70 5.36
N LYS A 209 -13.67 10.32 6.22
CA LYS A 209 -13.42 9.93 7.60
C LYS A 209 -14.41 10.57 8.60
N GLY A 210 -15.38 11.31 8.11
CA GLY A 210 -16.43 11.94 8.90
C GLY A 210 -16.21 13.41 9.25
N ALA A 211 -15.22 14.08 8.62
CA ALA A 211 -15.07 15.53 8.79
C ALA A 211 -16.17 16.29 8.04
N ASP A 212 -16.80 17.22 8.73
CA ASP A 212 -17.67 18.23 8.13
C ASP A 212 -16.87 19.47 7.66
N ALA A 213 -17.57 20.40 7.03
CA ALA A 213 -16.95 21.63 6.51
C ALA A 213 -16.32 22.52 7.60
N GLN A 214 -16.74 22.40 8.87
CA GLN A 214 -16.19 23.17 9.98
C GLN A 214 -14.94 22.50 10.55
N MET A 215 -14.86 21.17 10.50
CA MET A 215 -13.71 20.41 10.97
C MET A 215 -12.50 20.53 10.05
N ILE A 216 -12.71 20.61 8.73
CA ILE A 216 -11.60 20.62 7.76
C ILE A 216 -10.57 21.71 8.04
N PRO A 217 -10.95 22.99 8.26
CA PRO A 217 -9.98 24.02 8.60
C PRO A 217 -9.25 23.79 9.93
N LEU A 218 -9.90 23.16 10.91
CA LEU A 218 -9.28 22.85 12.21
C LEU A 218 -8.26 21.72 12.08
N LEU A 219 -8.58 20.70 11.28
CA LEU A 219 -7.66 19.63 10.95
C LEU A 219 -6.43 20.15 10.20
N GLU A 220 -6.66 21.04 9.23
CA GLU A 220 -5.56 21.66 8.47
C GLU A 220 -4.64 22.46 9.37
N GLN A 221 -5.18 23.34 10.23
CA GLN A 221 -4.40 24.11 11.20
C GLN A 221 -3.60 23.21 12.14
N ALA A 222 -4.18 22.08 12.58
CA ALA A 222 -3.47 21.14 13.43
C ALA A 222 -2.29 20.50 12.70
N MET A 223 -2.44 20.15 11.42
CA MET A 223 -1.36 19.57 10.60
C MET A 223 -0.28 20.59 10.25
N GLU A 224 -0.65 21.84 9.95
CA GLU A 224 0.31 22.92 9.75
C GLU A 224 1.14 23.19 11.00
N HIS A 225 0.48 23.34 12.15
CA HIS A 225 1.11 23.54 13.44
C HIS A 225 2.06 22.40 13.81
N TYR A 226 1.63 21.15 13.59
CA TYR A 226 2.45 19.96 13.78
C TYR A 226 3.70 20.00 12.91
N ALA A 227 3.54 20.28 11.63
CA ALA A 227 4.67 20.36 10.71
C ALA A 227 5.66 21.46 11.08
N ASP A 228 5.18 22.66 11.49
CA ASP A 228 6.03 23.76 11.94
C ASP A 228 6.94 23.35 13.11
N ILE A 229 6.37 22.67 14.11
CA ILE A 229 7.13 22.19 15.26
C ILE A 229 8.12 21.09 14.89
N VAL A 230 7.68 20.10 14.07
CA VAL A 230 8.54 18.99 13.62
C VAL A 230 9.71 19.51 12.82
N GLU A 231 9.46 20.33 11.81
CA GLU A 231 10.50 20.86 10.93
C GLU A 231 11.49 21.74 11.70
N GLN A 232 11.01 22.57 12.62
CA GLN A 232 11.88 23.35 13.49
C GLN A 232 12.76 22.48 14.40
N LYS A 233 12.19 21.41 14.98
CA LYS A 233 12.89 20.53 15.92
C LYS A 233 13.88 19.60 15.24
N LEU A 234 13.60 19.12 14.04
CA LEU A 234 14.42 18.17 13.31
C LEU A 234 15.48 18.83 12.42
N GLN A 235 15.38 20.14 12.12
CA GLN A 235 16.38 20.87 11.33
C GLN A 235 17.83 20.63 11.76
N PRO A 236 18.19 20.59 13.06
CA PRO A 236 19.57 20.35 13.50
C PRO A 236 20.07 18.93 13.18
N PHE A 237 19.18 17.98 12.86
CA PHE A 237 19.50 16.58 12.60
C PHE A 237 19.51 16.23 11.11
N THR A 238 19.03 17.15 10.24
CA THR A 238 18.93 16.94 8.79
C THR A 238 20.27 16.87 8.08
N GLU A 239 21.37 17.31 8.72
CA GLU A 239 22.72 17.25 8.11
C GLU A 239 23.24 15.82 7.88
N ARG A 240 22.61 14.78 8.44
CA ARG A 240 23.15 13.42 8.36
C ARG A 240 22.44 12.47 7.41
N ASN A 241 21.12 12.59 7.12
CA ASN A 241 20.42 11.67 6.21
C ASN A 241 19.03 12.12 5.71
N MET A 242 18.53 13.32 6.01
CA MET A 242 17.19 13.77 5.61
C MET A 242 17.25 14.87 4.54
N ILE A 243 17.93 14.58 3.43
CA ILE A 243 17.95 15.51 2.29
C ILE A 243 16.57 15.55 1.67
N GLY A 244 15.81 16.63 1.95
CA GLY A 244 14.67 17.03 1.15
C GLY A 244 13.29 16.54 1.57
N HIS A 245 13.09 16.01 2.76
CA HIS A 245 11.75 15.67 3.25
C HIS A 245 11.14 16.80 4.07
N ASP A 246 9.90 17.15 3.74
CA ASP A 246 9.10 18.17 4.41
C ASP A 246 7.61 17.83 4.30
N ARG A 247 6.73 18.73 4.76
CA ARG A 247 5.26 18.61 4.66
C ARG A 247 4.76 18.51 3.23
N TYR A 248 5.52 18.96 2.24
CA TYR A 248 5.15 18.94 0.81
C TYR A 248 5.70 17.73 0.07
N THR A 249 6.50 16.89 0.71
CA THR A 249 6.99 15.64 0.13
C THR A 249 5.83 14.79 -0.37
N PRO A 250 5.84 14.31 -1.63
CA PRO A 250 4.77 13.48 -2.17
C PRO A 250 4.48 12.27 -1.27
N GLY A 251 3.21 12.06 -0.90
CA GLY A 251 2.79 10.99 -0.01
C GLY A 251 2.84 11.32 1.48
N SER A 252 3.40 12.46 1.89
CA SER A 252 3.42 12.88 3.31
C SER A 252 2.00 12.96 3.91
N GLY A 253 1.00 13.33 3.11
CA GLY A 253 -0.41 13.36 3.54
C GLY A 253 -1.11 12.00 3.55
N ALA A 254 -0.48 10.94 3.06
CA ALA A 254 -1.10 9.62 3.05
C ALA A 254 -1.53 9.19 4.46
N ALA A 255 -2.70 8.53 4.53
CA ALA A 255 -3.28 8.02 5.77
C ALA A 255 -3.44 9.09 6.89
N GLY A 256 -3.76 10.35 6.50
CA GLY A 256 -3.98 11.44 7.47
C GLY A 256 -2.70 11.88 8.15
N GLY A 257 -1.59 11.91 7.41
CA GLY A 257 -0.27 12.33 7.85
C GLY A 257 0.62 11.22 8.40
N LEU A 258 0.19 9.96 8.38
CA LEU A 258 1.06 8.83 8.71
C LEU A 258 2.29 8.79 7.79
N GLY A 259 2.13 9.09 6.48
CA GLY A 259 3.25 9.20 5.56
C GLY A 259 4.32 10.18 6.06
N TYR A 260 3.91 11.35 6.55
CA TYR A 260 4.81 12.33 7.14
C TYR A 260 5.54 11.82 8.38
N ALA A 261 4.81 11.13 9.28
CA ALA A 261 5.42 10.53 10.47
C ALA A 261 6.48 9.49 10.12
N PHE A 262 6.21 8.62 9.15
CA PHE A 262 7.16 7.64 8.66
C PHE A 262 8.40 8.29 8.05
N LEU A 263 8.23 9.32 7.21
CA LEU A 263 9.33 10.06 6.60
C LEU A 263 10.20 10.73 7.66
N MET A 264 9.59 11.54 8.53
CA MET A 264 10.31 12.46 9.41
C MET A 264 10.93 11.79 10.65
N PHE A 265 10.31 10.73 11.19
CA PHE A 265 10.74 10.12 12.45
C PHE A 265 11.33 8.72 12.29
N LEU A 266 10.93 7.99 11.27
CA LEU A 266 11.36 6.61 11.05
C LEU A 266 12.22 6.45 9.78
N HIS A 267 12.52 7.54 9.09
CA HIS A 267 13.36 7.60 7.88
C HIS A 267 12.92 6.60 6.81
N ALA A 268 11.61 6.41 6.67
CA ALA A 268 11.02 5.46 5.75
C ALA A 268 11.12 5.92 4.29
N GLY A 269 11.22 4.97 3.36
CA GLY A 269 10.92 5.20 1.95
C GLY A 269 9.42 5.10 1.71
N LEU A 270 8.82 6.13 1.07
CA LEU A 270 7.47 6.03 0.52
C LEU A 270 7.58 5.59 -0.93
N GLU A 271 7.03 4.46 -1.27
CA GLU A 271 7.19 3.81 -2.57
C GLU A 271 5.84 3.33 -3.08
N PRO A 272 5.62 3.27 -4.42
CA PRO A 272 4.46 2.58 -4.96
C PRO A 272 4.38 1.14 -4.42
N GLY A 273 3.19 0.72 -4.01
CA GLY A 273 3.02 -0.61 -3.42
C GLY A 273 3.45 -1.73 -4.35
N VAL A 274 3.22 -1.58 -5.65
CA VAL A 274 3.67 -2.53 -6.66
C VAL A 274 5.18 -2.71 -6.65
N GLU A 275 5.97 -1.63 -6.53
CA GLU A 275 7.44 -1.71 -6.54
C GLU A 275 7.95 -2.53 -5.36
N ILE A 276 7.38 -2.32 -4.16
CA ILE A 276 7.72 -3.11 -2.98
C ILE A 276 7.44 -4.59 -3.21
N VAL A 277 6.27 -4.92 -3.77
CA VAL A 277 5.90 -6.32 -4.03
C VAL A 277 6.83 -6.95 -5.06
N LEU A 278 7.11 -6.27 -6.18
CA LEU A 278 7.96 -6.79 -7.24
C LEU A 278 9.40 -7.05 -6.77
N ASP A 279 9.94 -6.18 -5.90
CA ASP A 279 11.25 -6.37 -5.28
C ASP A 279 11.25 -7.59 -4.33
N GLU A 280 10.28 -7.67 -3.43
CA GLU A 280 10.22 -8.73 -2.41
C GLU A 280 10.01 -10.13 -2.99
N ILE A 281 9.38 -10.24 -4.15
CA ILE A 281 9.23 -11.52 -4.87
C ILE A 281 10.37 -11.77 -5.89
N HIS A 282 11.35 -10.86 -5.97
CA HIS A 282 12.49 -10.95 -6.91
C HIS A 282 12.06 -11.16 -8.36
N LEU A 283 11.02 -10.43 -8.79
CA LEU A 283 10.41 -10.65 -10.10
C LEU A 283 11.38 -10.41 -11.27
N GLU A 284 12.34 -9.50 -11.11
CA GLU A 284 13.35 -9.20 -12.15
C GLU A 284 14.19 -10.43 -12.53
N GLU A 285 14.54 -11.27 -11.56
CA GLU A 285 15.31 -12.50 -11.82
C GLU A 285 14.52 -13.47 -12.70
N ALA A 286 13.22 -13.60 -12.46
CA ALA A 286 12.34 -14.43 -13.28
C ALA A 286 12.12 -13.84 -14.66
N ILE A 287 11.89 -12.52 -14.75
CA ILE A 287 11.72 -11.82 -16.03
C ILE A 287 12.95 -11.96 -16.91
N ALA A 288 14.17 -11.80 -16.36
CA ALA A 288 15.42 -11.84 -17.12
C ALA A 288 15.65 -13.16 -17.88
N THR A 289 14.96 -14.22 -17.50
CA THR A 289 15.04 -15.54 -18.14
C THR A 289 13.80 -15.93 -18.93
N ALA A 290 12.82 -15.02 -19.06
CA ALA A 290 11.56 -15.28 -19.71
C ALA A 290 11.57 -14.85 -21.19
N ASP A 291 10.90 -15.62 -22.05
CA ASP A 291 10.62 -15.24 -23.44
C ASP A 291 9.42 -14.30 -23.55
N TYR A 292 8.48 -14.42 -22.62
CA TYR A 292 7.27 -13.60 -22.51
C TYR A 292 6.94 -13.31 -21.06
N VAL A 293 6.39 -12.13 -20.81
CA VAL A 293 5.76 -11.76 -19.54
C VAL A 293 4.27 -11.58 -19.76
N VAL A 294 3.47 -12.20 -18.89
CA VAL A 294 2.00 -12.08 -18.93
C VAL A 294 1.55 -11.38 -17.65
N THR A 295 0.89 -10.24 -17.82
CA THR A 295 0.34 -9.46 -16.71
C THR A 295 -1.14 -9.16 -16.94
N GLY A 296 -1.79 -8.50 -15.99
CA GLY A 296 -3.19 -8.11 -16.15
C GLY A 296 -3.82 -7.64 -14.85
N GLU A 297 -5.03 -7.12 -14.97
CA GLU A 297 -5.88 -6.66 -13.88
C GLU A 297 -7.37 -6.77 -14.27
N GLY A 298 -8.28 -6.60 -13.29
CA GLY A 298 -9.73 -6.67 -13.58
C GLY A 298 -10.19 -5.64 -14.60
N ARG A 299 -9.65 -4.42 -14.58
CA ARG A 299 -9.99 -3.35 -15.53
C ARG A 299 -8.77 -2.52 -15.86
N MET A 300 -8.35 -2.55 -17.12
CA MET A 300 -7.31 -1.68 -17.65
C MET A 300 -7.89 -0.42 -18.26
N ASP A 301 -7.37 0.73 -17.85
CA ASP A 301 -7.78 2.06 -18.29
C ASP A 301 -6.59 3.04 -18.25
N GLY A 302 -6.84 4.35 -18.48
CA GLY A 302 -5.77 5.36 -18.43
C GLY A 302 -5.05 5.45 -17.06
N GLN A 303 -5.66 4.98 -15.97
CA GLN A 303 -5.03 4.96 -14.65
C GLN A 303 -4.03 3.80 -14.49
N THR A 304 -4.08 2.78 -15.34
CA THR A 304 -3.12 1.66 -15.30
C THR A 304 -1.68 2.15 -15.38
N LEU A 305 -1.41 3.18 -16.21
CA LEU A 305 -0.08 3.79 -16.35
C LEU A 305 0.34 4.67 -15.15
N MET A 306 -0.54 4.88 -14.19
CA MET A 306 -0.26 5.70 -13.00
C MET A 306 0.36 4.89 -11.84
N GLY A 307 0.94 3.72 -12.13
CA GLY A 307 1.66 2.92 -11.13
C GLY A 307 0.92 1.66 -10.68
N LYS A 308 -0.13 1.22 -11.40
CA LYS A 308 -0.78 -0.06 -11.10
C LYS A 308 0.08 -1.26 -11.50
N THR A 309 -0.28 -2.44 -11.04
CA THR A 309 0.47 -3.69 -11.24
C THR A 309 0.89 -3.95 -12.69
N PRO A 310 0.03 -3.87 -13.72
CA PRO A 310 0.46 -4.15 -15.08
C PRO A 310 1.54 -3.19 -15.56
N TYR A 311 1.48 -1.92 -15.16
CA TYR A 311 2.51 -0.92 -15.46
C TYR A 311 3.85 -1.27 -14.80
N GLY A 312 3.87 -1.54 -13.49
CA GLY A 312 5.09 -1.90 -12.77
C GLY A 312 5.78 -3.11 -13.39
N VAL A 313 5.02 -4.18 -13.67
CA VAL A 313 5.53 -5.39 -14.33
C VAL A 313 6.11 -5.08 -15.72
N ALA A 314 5.42 -4.26 -16.52
CA ALA A 314 5.87 -3.94 -17.88
C ALA A 314 7.14 -3.06 -17.88
N VAL A 315 7.25 -2.11 -16.95
CA VAL A 315 8.46 -1.29 -16.77
C VAL A 315 9.67 -2.18 -16.42
N ARG A 316 9.49 -3.14 -15.49
CA ARG A 316 10.54 -4.10 -15.13
C ARG A 316 10.95 -4.98 -16.31
N ALA A 317 9.98 -5.50 -17.07
CA ALA A 317 10.26 -6.31 -18.26
C ALA A 317 11.06 -5.53 -19.31
N LYS A 318 10.73 -4.26 -19.52
CA LYS A 318 11.48 -3.39 -20.44
C LYS A 318 12.91 -3.14 -19.95
N ALA A 319 13.10 -2.97 -18.64
CA ALA A 319 14.43 -2.78 -18.04
C ALA A 319 15.31 -4.04 -18.12
N CYS A 320 14.71 -5.23 -18.04
CA CYS A 320 15.43 -6.52 -18.11
C CYS A 320 15.83 -6.95 -19.52
N GLY A 321 15.54 -6.20 -20.58
CA GLY A 321 15.95 -6.57 -21.94
C GLY A 321 14.84 -6.50 -22.96
N GLU A 322 13.86 -5.63 -22.74
CA GLU A 322 12.70 -5.41 -23.63
C GLU A 322 11.85 -6.70 -23.85
N ILE A 323 11.75 -7.52 -22.82
CA ILE A 323 10.96 -8.75 -22.86
C ILE A 323 9.49 -8.40 -23.21
N PRO A 324 8.89 -9.05 -24.22
CA PRO A 324 7.54 -8.75 -24.67
C PRO A 324 6.50 -9.02 -23.58
N VAL A 325 5.68 -8.02 -23.26
CA VAL A 325 4.62 -8.08 -22.24
C VAL A 325 3.26 -8.17 -22.91
N LEU A 326 2.49 -9.20 -22.55
CA LEU A 326 1.10 -9.38 -22.93
C LEU A 326 0.21 -9.04 -21.72
N ALA A 327 -0.70 -8.09 -21.88
CA ALA A 327 -1.58 -7.66 -20.81
C ALA A 327 -3.01 -8.17 -21.03
N PHE A 328 -3.58 -8.80 -19.99
CA PHE A 328 -4.95 -9.31 -20.01
C PHE A 328 -5.81 -8.56 -19.00
N ALA A 329 -6.93 -8.02 -19.43
CA ALA A 329 -7.88 -7.34 -18.57
C ALA A 329 -9.22 -8.08 -18.57
N GLY A 330 -9.97 -7.97 -17.47
CA GLY A 330 -11.37 -8.39 -17.48
C GLY A 330 -12.17 -7.57 -18.47
N CYS A 331 -12.00 -6.25 -18.46
CA CYS A 331 -12.55 -5.31 -19.44
C CYS A 331 -11.62 -4.10 -19.61
N PHE A 332 -11.82 -3.37 -20.71
CA PHE A 332 -11.18 -2.09 -20.93
C PHE A 332 -12.04 -0.93 -20.40
N GLY A 333 -11.38 0.11 -19.91
CA GLY A 333 -11.98 1.34 -19.45
C GLY A 333 -11.55 2.54 -20.30
N THR A 334 -12.05 3.71 -19.93
CA THR A 334 -11.74 4.98 -20.60
C THR A 334 -10.24 5.27 -20.56
N GLY A 335 -9.65 5.61 -21.72
CA GLY A 335 -8.23 5.93 -21.83
C GLY A 335 -7.31 4.71 -21.99
N ILE A 336 -7.84 3.53 -22.29
CA ILE A 336 -7.04 2.32 -22.58
C ILE A 336 -6.05 2.53 -23.75
N GLU A 337 -6.37 3.42 -24.67
CA GLU A 337 -5.49 3.72 -25.82
C GLU A 337 -4.10 4.22 -25.35
N ALA A 338 -4.05 4.96 -24.22
CA ALA A 338 -2.78 5.35 -23.64
C ALA A 338 -1.91 4.13 -23.25
N CYS A 339 -2.50 3.05 -22.75
CA CYS A 339 -1.78 1.82 -22.47
C CYS A 339 -1.28 1.14 -23.73
N LYS A 340 -2.13 1.03 -24.76
CA LYS A 340 -1.78 0.42 -26.05
C LYS A 340 -0.65 1.17 -26.77
N ASP A 341 -0.67 2.51 -26.69
CA ASP A 341 0.29 3.38 -27.35
C ASP A 341 1.56 3.64 -26.52
N SER A 342 1.63 3.15 -25.28
CA SER A 342 2.73 3.41 -24.34
C SER A 342 4.08 2.80 -24.75
N GLY A 343 4.07 1.80 -25.65
CA GLY A 343 5.25 1.00 -25.99
C GLY A 343 5.76 0.11 -24.83
N LEU A 344 4.94 -0.06 -23.78
CA LEU A 344 5.25 -0.96 -22.66
C LEU A 344 4.64 -2.36 -22.87
N PHE A 345 3.50 -2.44 -23.54
CA PHE A 345 2.82 -3.70 -23.81
C PHE A 345 2.96 -4.04 -25.30
N LYS A 346 3.36 -5.29 -25.59
CA LYS A 346 3.31 -5.83 -26.94
C LYS A 346 1.87 -5.83 -27.45
N GLN A 347 0.92 -6.22 -26.58
CA GLN A 347 -0.50 -6.18 -26.86
C GLN A 347 -1.34 -6.26 -25.58
N CYS A 348 -2.55 -5.67 -25.61
CA CYS A 348 -3.54 -5.73 -24.54
C CYS A 348 -4.79 -6.44 -25.04
N TYR A 349 -5.35 -7.33 -24.22
CA TYR A 349 -6.54 -8.15 -24.52
C TYR A 349 -7.59 -7.96 -23.44
N ALA A 350 -8.87 -7.91 -23.82
CA ALA A 350 -9.97 -7.88 -22.88
C ALA A 350 -10.75 -9.21 -22.93
N VAL A 351 -10.89 -9.84 -21.76
CA VAL A 351 -11.64 -11.10 -21.65
C VAL A 351 -13.10 -10.93 -22.08
N ALA A 352 -13.70 -9.74 -21.79
CA ALA A 352 -15.07 -9.43 -22.18
C ALA A 352 -15.29 -9.40 -23.70
N ASP A 353 -14.26 -9.11 -24.50
CA ASP A 353 -14.35 -9.05 -25.96
C ASP A 353 -14.37 -10.48 -26.59
N GLU A 354 -13.92 -11.49 -25.84
CA GLU A 354 -13.83 -12.89 -26.25
C GLU A 354 -15.12 -13.71 -25.97
N VAL A 355 -16.13 -13.06 -25.40
CA VAL A 355 -17.40 -13.72 -25.03
C VAL A 355 -18.59 -13.06 -25.72
N SER A 356 -19.66 -13.81 -25.93
CA SER A 356 -20.89 -13.28 -26.55
C SER A 356 -21.50 -12.15 -25.71
N GLU A 357 -22.31 -11.27 -26.32
CA GLU A 357 -23.01 -10.19 -25.61
C GLU A 357 -23.87 -10.69 -24.43
N GLU A 358 -24.44 -11.87 -24.53
CA GLU A 358 -25.21 -12.51 -23.48
C GLU A 358 -24.32 -12.98 -22.33
N GLU A 359 -23.12 -13.49 -22.63
CA GLU A 359 -22.12 -13.91 -21.65
C GLU A 359 -21.36 -12.72 -21.04
N GLN A 360 -21.26 -11.57 -21.71
CA GLN A 360 -20.50 -10.40 -21.22
C GLN A 360 -21.01 -9.91 -19.86
N ARG A 361 -22.31 -9.98 -19.59
CA ARG A 361 -22.88 -9.59 -18.30
C ARG A 361 -22.40 -10.47 -17.14
N HIS A 362 -22.02 -11.70 -17.42
CA HIS A 362 -21.58 -12.69 -16.44
C HIS A 362 -20.12 -13.10 -16.61
N ALA A 363 -19.44 -12.57 -17.63
CA ALA A 363 -18.08 -13.00 -18.01
C ALA A 363 -17.06 -12.82 -16.88
N LEU A 364 -17.28 -11.85 -16.00
CA LEU A 364 -16.42 -11.50 -14.86
C LEU A 364 -16.97 -11.99 -13.51
N GLU A 365 -18.12 -12.67 -13.48
CA GLU A 365 -18.59 -13.33 -12.28
C GLU A 365 -17.62 -14.45 -11.89
N THR A 366 -17.38 -14.60 -10.58
CA THR A 366 -16.40 -15.55 -10.00
C THR A 366 -16.44 -16.93 -10.62
N VAL A 367 -17.65 -17.46 -10.90
CA VAL A 367 -17.85 -18.81 -11.47
C VAL A 367 -17.30 -18.95 -12.90
N HIS A 368 -17.25 -17.87 -13.67
CA HIS A 368 -16.89 -17.89 -15.09
C HIS A 368 -15.53 -17.22 -15.37
N ALA A 369 -15.10 -16.32 -14.51
CA ALA A 369 -13.93 -15.49 -14.74
C ALA A 369 -12.65 -16.30 -15.02
N PHE A 370 -12.36 -17.32 -14.20
CA PHE A 370 -11.20 -18.20 -14.38
C PHE A 370 -11.21 -18.88 -15.76
N ARG A 371 -12.35 -19.52 -16.11
CA ARG A 371 -12.49 -20.23 -17.40
C ARG A 371 -12.35 -19.29 -18.59
N ASN A 372 -12.92 -18.09 -18.50
CA ASN A 372 -12.90 -17.13 -19.59
C ASN A 372 -11.50 -16.53 -19.78
N LEU A 373 -10.79 -16.19 -18.69
CA LEU A 373 -9.40 -15.75 -18.77
C LEU A 373 -8.50 -16.86 -19.35
N LYS A 374 -8.63 -18.10 -18.87
CA LYS A 374 -7.90 -19.25 -19.42
C LYS A 374 -8.13 -19.40 -20.93
N ARG A 375 -9.39 -19.31 -21.40
CA ARG A 375 -9.76 -19.42 -22.82
C ARG A 375 -9.14 -18.27 -23.63
N CYS A 376 -9.24 -17.03 -23.16
CA CYS A 376 -8.67 -15.86 -23.81
C CYS A 376 -7.15 -16.02 -23.97
N VAL A 377 -6.44 -16.38 -22.91
CA VAL A 377 -5.00 -16.62 -22.94
C VAL A 377 -4.65 -17.75 -23.93
N ALA A 378 -5.38 -18.87 -23.89
CA ALA A 378 -5.14 -19.99 -24.83
C ALA A 378 -5.33 -19.57 -26.30
N ASN A 379 -6.33 -18.75 -26.60
CA ASN A 379 -6.55 -18.25 -27.96
C ASN A 379 -5.37 -17.39 -28.44
N VAL A 380 -4.92 -16.45 -27.62
CA VAL A 380 -3.78 -15.60 -27.94
C VAL A 380 -2.49 -16.40 -28.18
N PHE A 381 -2.20 -17.37 -27.32
CA PHE A 381 -0.98 -18.18 -27.43
C PHE A 381 -1.02 -19.23 -28.56
N ARG A 382 -2.18 -19.44 -29.20
CA ARG A 382 -2.27 -20.23 -30.44
C ARG A 382 -1.76 -19.48 -31.68
N GLU A 383 -1.79 -18.15 -31.63
CA GLU A 383 -1.43 -17.26 -32.73
C GLU A 383 0.01 -16.75 -32.63
N LEU A 384 0.66 -16.96 -31.49
CA LEU A 384 2.08 -16.61 -31.24
C LEU A 384 3.02 -17.73 -31.66
#